data_bdc8c89db28a4f48fdc6fcf8cc279544
#
_entry.id   bdc8c89db28a4f48fdc6fcf8cc279544
#
_cell.length_a   1.000
_cell.length_b   1.000
_cell.length_c   1.000
_cell.angle_alpha   90.00
_cell.angle_beta   90.00
_cell.angle_gamma   90.00
#
_symmetry.space_group_name_H-M   'P 1'
#
loop_
_entity.id
_entity.type
_entity.pdbx_description
1 polymer ?
#
loop_
_entity_poly.entity_id
_entity_poly.type
_entity_poly.pdbx_seq_one_letter_code
_entity_poly.pdbx_strand_id
1 'polypeptide(L)'
;ERFRSRFEWGLIADIQPPDYETRMAILRKNAETYDRQIDEEIIKYIATNIKSNIRELEGAFNKIIAFAKLNKVDLTLSLAEEALKDVIYPNKPKEITPTLIINVVAEHFGVKPEDITSKKRNSEFVQPRQVVMYLCRELTDTSFTNIGKLLGKKDHTTIIHGVNKVAAEIQTNEELRNKIDIITKKINPS
;
A
#
# COMPACT_ATOMS: atom_id res chain seq x y z
N GLU A 1 -2.83 -4.35 39.69
CA GLU A 1 -2.52 -3.84 41.05
C GLU A 1 -1.37 -4.61 41.74
N ARG A 2 -1.27 -5.93 41.64
CA ARG A 2 -0.23 -6.74 42.31
C ARG A 2 1.21 -6.51 41.78
N PHE A 3 1.43 -6.01 40.57
CA PHE A 3 2.77 -5.70 40.08
C PHE A 3 3.25 -4.31 40.49
N ARG A 4 2.35 -3.36 40.69
CA ARG A 4 2.70 -1.99 41.09
C ARG A 4 3.31 -1.93 42.51
N SER A 5 2.77 -2.67 43.48
CA SER A 5 3.25 -2.69 44.84
C SER A 5 4.63 -3.34 45.03
N ARG A 6 5.11 -4.16 44.10
CA ARG A 6 6.46 -4.75 44.13
C ARG A 6 7.55 -3.86 43.56
N PHE A 7 7.18 -2.85 42.76
CA PHE A 7 8.12 -1.90 42.15
C PHE A 7 8.27 -0.59 42.96
N GLU A 8 7.46 -0.39 43.98
CA GLU A 8 7.50 0.82 44.83
C GLU A 8 8.78 0.95 45.71
N TRP A 9 9.64 -0.06 45.72
CA TRP A 9 10.94 -0.03 46.43
C TRP A 9 12.11 0.45 45.54
N GLY A 10 11.85 0.84 44.31
CA GLY A 10 12.81 1.35 43.34
C GLY A 10 12.56 2.81 42.98
N LEU A 11 13.55 3.42 42.36
CA LEU A 11 13.42 4.74 41.76
C LEU A 11 12.52 4.61 40.52
N ILE A 12 11.34 5.20 40.53
CA ILE A 12 10.45 5.24 39.38
C ILE A 12 10.89 6.43 38.50
N ALA A 13 11.43 6.15 37.33
CA ALA A 13 11.73 7.16 36.34
C ALA A 13 10.67 7.08 35.21
N ASP A 14 10.04 8.21 34.93
CA ASP A 14 9.12 8.34 33.80
C ASP A 14 9.93 8.67 32.53
N ILE A 15 9.83 7.81 31.53
CA ILE A 15 10.51 8.01 30.25
C ILE A 15 9.49 8.61 29.26
N GLN A 16 9.60 9.91 29.06
CA GLN A 16 8.75 10.65 28.13
C GLN A 16 9.22 10.43 26.66
N PRO A 17 8.30 10.52 25.69
CA PRO A 17 8.68 10.58 24.30
C PRO A 17 9.69 11.70 24.06
N PRO A 18 10.71 11.49 23.19
CA PRO A 18 11.73 12.51 22.91
C PRO A 18 11.09 13.74 22.25
N ASP A 19 11.57 14.93 22.64
CA ASP A 19 11.21 16.16 21.97
C ASP A 19 11.80 16.24 20.55
N TYR A 20 11.43 17.27 19.80
CA TYR A 20 11.86 17.41 18.40
C TYR A 20 13.39 17.47 18.26
N GLU A 21 14.07 18.24 19.12
CA GLU A 21 15.52 18.41 19.08
C GLU A 21 16.24 17.09 19.38
N THR A 22 15.77 16.35 20.36
CA THR A 22 16.28 15.01 20.68
C THR A 22 16.07 14.03 19.51
N ARG A 23 14.90 14.05 18.87
CA ARG A 23 14.64 13.23 17.66
C ARG A 23 15.60 13.56 16.54
N MET A 24 15.81 14.85 16.26
CA MET A 24 16.79 15.31 15.27
C MET A 24 18.19 14.83 15.57
N ALA A 25 18.63 14.95 16.84
CA ALA A 25 19.97 14.51 17.25
C ALA A 25 20.16 12.99 17.08
N ILE A 26 19.17 12.19 17.46
CA ILE A 26 19.19 10.72 17.28
C ILE A 26 19.30 10.36 15.80
N LEU A 27 18.48 10.97 14.94
CA LEU A 27 18.47 10.68 13.52
C LEU A 27 19.77 11.10 12.82
N ARG A 28 20.36 12.25 13.20
CA ARG A 28 21.67 12.68 12.68
C ARG A 28 22.77 11.69 13.07
N LYS A 29 22.77 11.23 14.33
CA LYS A 29 23.71 10.21 14.80
C LYS A 29 23.56 8.90 14.01
N ASN A 30 22.33 8.47 13.75
CA ASN A 30 22.08 7.28 12.93
C ASN A 30 22.52 7.50 11.47
N ALA A 31 22.34 8.71 10.94
CA ALA A 31 22.79 9.06 9.59
C ALA A 31 24.32 9.04 9.43
N GLU A 32 25.10 9.41 10.48
CA GLU A 32 26.56 9.34 10.49
C GLU A 32 27.09 7.90 10.34
N THR A 33 26.32 6.90 10.75
CA THR A 33 26.69 5.47 10.61
C THR A 33 26.40 4.91 9.23
N TYR A 34 25.79 5.70 8.35
CA TYR A 34 25.43 5.29 7.00
C TYR A 34 26.47 5.79 5.98
N ASP A 35 26.91 4.91 5.07
CA ASP A 35 27.98 5.19 4.10
C ASP A 35 27.70 6.32 3.09
N ARG A 36 26.49 6.86 3.07
CA ARG A 36 26.08 7.95 2.17
C ARG A 36 25.54 9.12 2.97
N GLN A 37 25.79 10.32 2.49
CA GLN A 37 25.22 11.52 3.07
C GLN A 37 23.70 11.51 2.91
N ILE A 38 22.99 11.69 4.02
CA ILE A 38 21.53 11.79 4.06
C ILE A 38 21.14 13.25 4.13
N ASP A 39 20.20 13.65 3.27
CA ASP A 39 19.72 15.02 3.23
C ASP A 39 19.02 15.38 4.56
N GLU A 40 19.31 16.57 5.07
CA GLU A 40 18.72 17.11 6.30
C GLU A 40 17.18 17.23 6.19
N GLU A 41 16.64 17.38 4.99
CA GLU A 41 15.19 17.42 4.77
C GLU A 41 14.53 16.08 5.11
N ILE A 42 15.19 14.95 4.82
CA ILE A 42 14.70 13.61 5.16
C ILE A 42 14.68 13.44 6.68
N ILE A 43 15.77 13.89 7.36
CA ILE A 43 15.87 13.83 8.83
C ILE A 43 14.74 14.64 9.47
N LYS A 44 14.52 15.87 9.00
CA LYS A 44 13.42 16.74 9.45
C LYS A 44 12.06 16.11 9.21
N TYR A 45 11.86 15.49 8.05
CA TYR A 45 10.61 14.82 7.71
C TYR A 45 10.28 13.69 8.70
N ILE A 46 11.26 12.82 8.99
CA ILE A 46 11.08 11.73 9.95
C ILE A 46 10.79 12.29 11.35
N ALA A 47 11.63 13.23 11.83
CA ALA A 47 11.49 13.82 13.17
C ALA A 47 10.14 14.54 13.38
N THR A 48 9.58 15.12 12.33
CA THR A 48 8.30 15.84 12.38
C THR A 48 7.12 14.86 12.46
N ASN A 49 7.19 13.76 11.73
CA ASN A 49 6.05 12.85 11.57
C ASN A 49 6.05 11.69 12.57
N ILE A 50 7.22 11.23 13.03
CA ILE A 50 7.36 10.12 14.00
C ILE A 50 7.64 10.70 15.38
N LYS A 51 6.62 10.73 16.26
CA LYS A 51 6.67 11.41 17.56
C LYS A 51 6.57 10.46 18.75
N SER A 52 6.30 9.19 18.52
CA SER A 52 5.89 8.24 19.57
C SER A 52 7.03 7.80 20.48
N ASN A 53 8.08 7.19 19.94
CA ASN A 53 9.21 6.65 20.67
C ASN A 53 10.44 6.47 19.79
N ILE A 54 11.59 6.25 20.45
CA ILE A 54 12.90 6.11 19.77
C ILE A 54 12.91 4.88 18.84
N ARG A 55 12.27 3.78 19.23
CA ARG A 55 12.24 2.54 18.38
C ARG A 55 11.50 2.76 17.07
N GLU A 56 10.38 3.47 17.10
CA GLU A 56 9.64 3.80 15.88
C GLU A 56 10.40 4.82 15.04
N LEU A 57 11.10 5.76 15.65
CA LEU A 57 11.95 6.73 14.97
C LEU A 57 13.09 6.03 14.20
N GLU A 58 13.82 5.13 14.86
CA GLU A 58 14.89 4.32 14.26
C GLU A 58 14.33 3.34 13.22
N GLY A 59 13.18 2.74 13.51
CA GLY A 59 12.47 1.85 12.57
C GLY A 59 12.09 2.56 11.28
N ALA A 60 11.58 3.78 11.37
CA ALA A 60 11.24 4.61 10.21
C ALA A 60 12.49 4.96 9.38
N PHE A 61 13.58 5.36 10.04
CA PHE A 61 14.85 5.63 9.38
C PHE A 61 15.37 4.40 8.62
N ASN A 62 15.44 3.25 9.28
CA ASN A 62 15.91 1.99 8.69
C ASN A 62 15.00 1.53 7.53
N LYS A 63 13.69 1.77 7.63
CA LYS A 63 12.72 1.44 6.56
C LYS A 63 13.01 2.23 5.28
N ILE A 64 13.30 3.53 5.37
CA ILE A 64 13.65 4.34 4.20
C ILE A 64 14.93 3.83 3.55
N ILE A 65 15.96 3.52 4.34
CA ILE A 65 17.22 2.99 3.84
C ILE A 65 17.03 1.64 3.14
N ALA A 66 16.28 0.74 3.76
CA ALA A 66 15.97 -0.56 3.17
C ALA A 66 15.18 -0.41 1.86
N PHE A 67 14.23 0.51 1.82
CA PHE A 67 13.42 0.78 0.63
C PHE A 67 14.27 1.33 -0.52
N ALA A 68 15.20 2.25 -0.25
CA ALA A 68 16.14 2.77 -1.24
C ALA A 68 17.06 1.68 -1.79
N LYS A 69 17.61 0.83 -0.90
CA LYS A 69 18.49 -0.29 -1.29
C LYS A 69 17.77 -1.32 -2.16
N LEU A 70 16.54 -1.71 -1.79
CA LEU A 70 15.74 -2.69 -2.53
C LEU A 70 15.38 -2.21 -3.94
N ASN A 71 15.01 -0.94 -4.06
CA ASN A 71 14.65 -0.34 -5.35
C ASN A 71 15.86 0.17 -6.15
N LYS A 72 17.06 0.15 -5.58
CA LYS A 72 18.31 0.66 -6.18
C LYS A 72 18.20 2.12 -6.65
N VAL A 73 17.57 2.95 -5.84
CA VAL A 73 17.35 4.38 -6.10
C VAL A 73 18.03 5.22 -5.02
N ASP A 74 18.25 6.50 -5.33
CA ASP A 74 18.85 7.43 -4.38
C ASP A 74 17.84 7.83 -3.30
N LEU A 75 18.40 8.17 -2.11
CA LEU A 75 17.63 8.69 -0.99
C LEU A 75 17.17 10.12 -1.28
N THR A 76 15.87 10.27 -1.53
CA THR A 76 15.20 11.56 -1.74
C THR A 76 14.07 11.75 -0.76
N LEU A 77 13.61 12.99 -0.56
CA LEU A 77 12.45 13.28 0.27
C LEU A 77 11.20 12.55 -0.24
N SER A 78 10.97 12.54 -1.54
CA SER A 78 9.84 11.84 -2.16
C SER A 78 9.87 10.33 -1.89
N LEU A 79 11.06 9.71 -1.90
CA LEU A 79 11.22 8.32 -1.52
C LEU A 79 10.90 8.07 -0.04
N ALA A 80 11.32 8.99 0.84
CA ALA A 80 11.03 8.91 2.27
C ALA A 80 9.52 9.02 2.54
N GLU A 81 8.83 9.91 1.84
CA GLU A 81 7.37 10.05 1.90
C GLU A 81 6.66 8.76 1.46
N GLU A 82 7.09 8.17 0.35
CA GLU A 82 6.53 6.91 -0.14
C GLU A 82 6.79 5.75 0.84
N ALA A 83 8.02 5.59 1.32
CA ALA A 83 8.41 4.52 2.23
C ALA A 83 7.69 4.59 3.58
N LEU A 84 7.40 5.79 4.08
CA LEU A 84 6.75 6.00 5.38
C LEU A 84 5.24 6.24 5.29
N LYS A 85 4.65 6.26 4.10
CA LYS A 85 3.22 6.52 3.90
C LYS A 85 2.32 5.69 4.82
N ASP A 86 2.59 4.38 4.90
CA ASP A 86 1.81 3.46 5.74
C ASP A 86 2.08 3.61 7.25
N VAL A 87 3.23 4.17 7.63
CA VAL A 87 3.60 4.41 9.04
C VAL A 87 2.99 5.69 9.54
N ILE A 88 3.06 6.76 8.74
CA ILE A 88 2.57 8.10 9.10
C ILE A 88 1.04 8.15 8.99
N TYR A 89 0.47 7.45 8.03
CA TYR A 89 -0.98 7.42 7.77
C TYR A 89 -1.53 5.98 7.80
N PRO A 90 -1.45 5.29 8.95
CA PRO A 90 -1.87 3.88 9.05
C PRO A 90 -3.36 3.68 8.74
N ASN A 91 -4.18 4.70 8.96
CA ASN A 91 -5.62 4.67 8.73
C ASN A 91 -6.06 5.40 7.45
N LYS A 92 -5.10 5.87 6.62
CA LYS A 92 -5.50 6.43 5.33
C LYS A 92 -5.96 5.27 4.45
N PRO A 93 -7.20 5.25 3.98
CA PRO A 93 -7.66 4.20 3.06
C PRO A 93 -6.65 4.11 1.92
N LYS A 94 -6.12 2.93 1.66
CA LYS A 94 -5.28 2.73 0.47
C LYS A 94 -6.12 3.17 -0.71
N GLU A 95 -5.64 4.16 -1.44
CA GLU A 95 -6.34 4.61 -2.64
C GLU A 95 -6.49 3.41 -3.58
N ILE A 96 -7.75 3.02 -3.78
CA ILE A 96 -8.05 1.88 -4.65
C ILE A 96 -7.84 2.35 -6.09
N THR A 97 -6.72 1.92 -6.67
CA THR A 97 -6.37 2.25 -8.05
C THR A 97 -6.66 1.08 -8.98
N PRO A 98 -6.95 1.31 -10.25
CA PRO A 98 -7.09 0.23 -11.24
C PRO A 98 -5.88 -0.70 -11.30
N THR A 99 -4.67 -0.18 -11.09
CA THR A 99 -3.44 -0.98 -11.06
C THR A 99 -3.42 -1.94 -9.87
N LEU A 100 -3.84 -1.50 -8.68
CA LEU A 100 -3.98 -2.36 -7.51
C LEU A 100 -5.00 -3.48 -7.79
N ILE A 101 -6.15 -3.15 -8.38
CA ILE A 101 -7.19 -4.12 -8.74
C ILE A 101 -6.64 -5.17 -9.71
N ILE A 102 -5.93 -4.76 -10.76
CA ILE A 102 -5.32 -5.66 -11.74
C ILE A 102 -4.34 -6.63 -11.05
N ASN A 103 -3.48 -6.14 -10.17
CA ASN A 103 -2.49 -6.97 -9.48
C ASN A 103 -3.15 -7.99 -8.54
N VAL A 104 -4.14 -7.59 -7.75
CA VAL A 104 -4.83 -8.49 -6.82
C VAL A 104 -5.67 -9.54 -7.58
N VAL A 105 -6.33 -9.15 -8.66
CA VAL A 105 -7.07 -10.09 -9.52
C VAL A 105 -6.10 -11.07 -10.19
N ALA A 106 -4.97 -10.58 -10.73
CA ALA A 106 -3.97 -11.42 -11.37
C ALA A 106 -3.42 -12.47 -10.39
N GLU A 107 -3.07 -12.06 -9.16
CA GLU A 107 -2.64 -12.97 -8.10
C GLU A 107 -3.70 -14.03 -7.78
N HIS A 108 -4.98 -13.61 -7.64
CA HIS A 108 -6.06 -14.52 -7.28
C HIS A 108 -6.34 -15.59 -8.36
N PHE A 109 -6.22 -15.19 -9.64
CA PHE A 109 -6.43 -16.12 -10.78
C PHE A 109 -5.15 -16.84 -11.23
N GLY A 110 -4.00 -16.58 -10.61
CA GLY A 110 -2.73 -17.21 -10.97
C GLY A 110 -2.21 -16.82 -12.36
N VAL A 111 -2.56 -15.62 -12.84
CA VAL A 111 -2.13 -15.07 -14.13
C VAL A 111 -1.23 -13.85 -13.93
N LYS A 112 -0.46 -13.48 -14.96
CA LYS A 112 0.38 -12.28 -14.89
C LYS A 112 -0.45 -11.01 -15.15
N PRO A 113 -0.20 -9.90 -14.44
CA PRO A 113 -0.87 -8.61 -14.70
C PRO A 113 -0.77 -8.17 -16.17
N GLU A 114 0.37 -8.43 -16.81
CA GLU A 114 0.62 -8.11 -18.21
C GLU A 114 -0.31 -8.90 -19.15
N ASP A 115 -0.69 -10.13 -18.81
CA ASP A 115 -1.62 -10.94 -19.61
C ASP A 115 -3.04 -10.41 -19.52
N ILE A 116 -3.46 -9.88 -18.36
CA ILE A 116 -4.76 -9.20 -18.20
C ILE A 116 -4.81 -7.95 -19.06
N THR A 117 -3.75 -7.13 -19.05
CA THR A 117 -3.69 -5.86 -19.81
C THR A 117 -3.34 -6.05 -21.29
N SER A 118 -2.95 -7.26 -21.69
CA SER A 118 -2.56 -7.56 -23.08
C SER A 118 -3.75 -7.66 -24.04
N LYS A 119 -3.45 -7.67 -25.34
CA LYS A 119 -4.43 -7.93 -26.42
C LYS A 119 -4.71 -9.43 -26.64
N LYS A 120 -4.05 -10.32 -25.91
CA LYS A 120 -4.24 -11.78 -26.04
C LYS A 120 -5.72 -12.16 -25.82
N ARG A 121 -6.22 -13.11 -26.62
CA ARG A 121 -7.64 -13.54 -26.59
C ARG A 121 -7.83 -14.94 -25.99
N ASN A 122 -6.87 -15.40 -25.17
CA ASN A 122 -6.96 -16.71 -24.54
C ASN A 122 -8.16 -16.76 -23.58
N SER A 123 -8.83 -17.88 -23.54
CA SER A 123 -10.02 -18.08 -22.68
C SER A 123 -9.72 -17.90 -21.18
N GLU A 124 -8.53 -18.28 -20.73
CA GLU A 124 -8.04 -18.15 -19.34
C GLU A 124 -8.02 -16.71 -18.84
N PHE A 125 -7.88 -15.70 -19.75
CA PHE A 125 -7.84 -14.28 -19.37
C PHE A 125 -9.20 -13.59 -19.46
N VAL A 126 -10.25 -14.27 -19.94
CA VAL A 126 -11.57 -13.65 -20.13
C VAL A 126 -12.21 -13.31 -18.79
N GLN A 127 -12.32 -14.29 -17.89
CA GLN A 127 -12.93 -14.08 -16.58
C GLN A 127 -12.14 -13.09 -15.72
N PRO A 128 -10.79 -13.20 -15.57
CA PRO A 128 -10.00 -12.20 -14.84
C PRO A 128 -10.22 -10.78 -15.36
N ARG A 129 -10.24 -10.59 -16.67
CA ARG A 129 -10.48 -9.26 -17.27
C ARG A 129 -11.87 -8.72 -16.96
N GLN A 130 -12.90 -9.56 -17.03
CA GLN A 130 -14.27 -9.16 -16.71
C GLN A 130 -14.40 -8.78 -15.24
N VAL A 131 -13.74 -9.51 -14.33
CA VAL A 131 -13.67 -9.18 -12.90
C VAL A 131 -12.95 -7.84 -12.69
N VAL A 132 -11.82 -7.59 -13.37
CA VAL A 132 -11.14 -6.28 -13.32
C VAL A 132 -12.05 -5.16 -13.81
N MET A 133 -12.76 -5.34 -14.93
CA MET A 133 -13.71 -4.35 -15.46
C MET A 133 -14.77 -4.00 -14.41
N TYR A 134 -15.37 -5.03 -13.80
CA TYR A 134 -16.38 -4.88 -12.76
C TYR A 134 -15.84 -4.16 -11.53
N LEU A 135 -14.73 -4.63 -10.96
CA LEU A 135 -14.16 -4.05 -9.74
C LEU A 135 -13.63 -2.63 -9.97
N CYS A 136 -13.04 -2.32 -11.13
CA CYS A 136 -12.65 -0.95 -11.45
C CYS A 136 -13.86 -0.03 -11.48
N ARG A 137 -15.01 -0.48 -11.97
CA ARG A 137 -16.23 0.32 -11.99
C ARG A 137 -16.84 0.51 -10.61
N GLU A 138 -16.85 -0.54 -9.78
CA GLU A 138 -17.47 -0.52 -8.45
C GLU A 138 -16.61 0.20 -7.40
N LEU A 139 -15.28 0.08 -7.49
CA LEU A 139 -14.36 0.52 -6.45
C LEU A 139 -13.58 1.80 -6.81
N THR A 140 -13.73 2.32 -8.04
CA THR A 140 -13.04 3.53 -8.48
C THR A 140 -13.96 4.40 -9.35
N ASP A 141 -13.61 5.70 -9.46
CA ASP A 141 -14.29 6.64 -10.37
C ASP A 141 -13.78 6.57 -11.81
N THR A 142 -13.09 5.48 -12.17
CA THR A 142 -12.48 5.34 -13.49
C THR A 142 -13.56 5.15 -14.57
N SER A 143 -13.50 5.97 -15.61
CA SER A 143 -14.44 5.88 -16.74
C SER A 143 -14.24 4.60 -17.56
N PHE A 144 -15.29 4.09 -18.19
CA PHE A 144 -15.23 2.91 -19.08
C PHE A 144 -14.17 3.04 -20.17
N THR A 145 -14.00 4.25 -20.73
CA THR A 145 -12.95 4.53 -21.72
C THR A 145 -11.54 4.35 -21.14
N ASN A 146 -11.31 4.80 -19.93
CA ASN A 146 -10.00 4.64 -19.27
C ASN A 146 -9.75 3.19 -18.86
N ILE A 147 -10.75 2.47 -18.37
CA ILE A 147 -10.64 1.02 -18.13
C ILE A 147 -10.29 0.29 -19.44
N GLY A 148 -10.93 0.67 -20.55
CA GLY A 148 -10.62 0.10 -21.87
C GLY A 148 -9.18 0.33 -22.31
N LYS A 149 -8.63 1.53 -22.09
CA LYS A 149 -7.22 1.85 -22.36
C LYS A 149 -6.27 0.97 -21.54
N LEU A 150 -6.54 0.78 -20.26
CA LEU A 150 -5.73 -0.04 -19.34
C LEU A 150 -5.75 -1.52 -19.75
N LEU A 151 -6.87 -2.03 -20.24
CA LEU A 151 -7.04 -3.44 -20.63
C LEU A 151 -6.70 -3.74 -22.09
N GLY A 152 -5.67 -3.08 -22.62
CA GLY A 152 -5.14 -3.35 -23.96
C GLY A 152 -5.91 -2.64 -25.08
N LYS A 153 -6.37 -1.41 -24.82
CA LYS A 153 -7.12 -0.55 -25.77
C LYS A 153 -8.44 -1.19 -26.24
N LYS A 154 -9.21 -1.75 -25.31
CA LYS A 154 -10.56 -2.26 -25.59
C LYS A 154 -11.56 -1.13 -25.73
N ASP A 155 -12.55 -1.35 -26.59
CA ASP A 155 -13.65 -0.40 -26.76
C ASP A 155 -14.49 -0.32 -25.48
N HIS A 156 -15.02 0.88 -25.18
CA HIS A 156 -15.87 1.12 -24.01
C HIS A 156 -17.13 0.23 -23.99
N THR A 157 -17.69 -0.11 -25.15
CA THR A 157 -18.82 -1.05 -25.27
C THR A 157 -18.46 -2.45 -24.76
N THR A 158 -17.23 -2.91 -25.05
CA THR A 158 -16.70 -4.18 -24.51
C THR A 158 -16.59 -4.14 -22.98
N ILE A 159 -16.19 -3.00 -22.41
CA ILE A 159 -16.08 -2.84 -20.98
C ILE A 159 -17.47 -2.86 -20.31
N ILE A 160 -18.42 -2.11 -20.86
CA ILE A 160 -19.82 -2.09 -20.36
C ILE A 160 -20.42 -3.50 -20.40
N HIS A 161 -20.24 -4.23 -21.50
CA HIS A 161 -20.72 -5.61 -21.60
C HIS A 161 -20.06 -6.52 -20.55
N GLY A 162 -18.74 -6.40 -20.33
CA GLY A 162 -18.02 -7.18 -19.33
C GLY A 162 -18.50 -6.88 -17.90
N VAL A 163 -18.72 -5.62 -17.55
CA VAL A 163 -19.26 -5.19 -16.24
C VAL A 163 -20.66 -5.77 -16.03
N ASN A 164 -21.58 -5.59 -17.00
CA ASN A 164 -22.95 -6.05 -16.89
C ASN A 164 -23.03 -7.58 -16.80
N LYS A 165 -22.15 -8.29 -17.54
CA LYS A 165 -22.10 -9.75 -17.47
C LYS A 165 -21.73 -10.23 -16.07
N VAL A 166 -20.66 -9.68 -15.44
CA VAL A 166 -20.25 -10.04 -14.10
C VAL A 166 -21.34 -9.67 -13.10
N ALA A 167 -21.93 -8.48 -13.20
CA ALA A 167 -23.01 -8.03 -12.32
C ALA A 167 -24.22 -8.97 -12.34
N ALA A 168 -24.60 -9.49 -13.51
CA ALA A 168 -25.68 -10.47 -13.64
C ALA A 168 -25.26 -11.85 -13.11
N GLU A 169 -24.04 -12.30 -13.42
CA GLU A 169 -23.54 -13.62 -13.03
C GLU A 169 -23.36 -13.77 -11.53
N ILE A 170 -22.99 -12.73 -10.80
CA ILE A 170 -22.88 -12.71 -9.33
C ILE A 170 -24.22 -13.06 -8.65
N GLN A 171 -25.34 -12.76 -9.28
CA GLN A 171 -26.69 -13.01 -8.71
C GLN A 171 -27.01 -14.51 -8.66
N THR A 172 -26.45 -15.31 -9.58
CA THR A 172 -26.78 -16.72 -9.76
C THR A 172 -25.62 -17.67 -9.51
N ASN A 173 -24.38 -17.16 -9.55
CA ASN A 173 -23.15 -17.95 -9.39
C ASN A 173 -22.47 -17.62 -8.06
N GLU A 174 -22.70 -18.48 -7.05
CA GLU A 174 -22.14 -18.32 -5.71
C GLU A 174 -20.61 -18.40 -5.69
N GLU A 175 -20.01 -19.25 -6.55
CA GLU A 175 -18.54 -19.37 -6.65
C GLU A 175 -17.91 -18.05 -7.11
N LEU A 176 -18.47 -17.42 -8.14
CA LEU A 176 -17.99 -16.13 -8.63
C LEU A 176 -18.19 -15.02 -7.58
N ARG A 177 -19.31 -15.02 -6.88
CA ARG A 177 -19.58 -14.08 -5.78
C ARG A 177 -18.52 -14.19 -4.70
N ASN A 178 -18.21 -15.39 -4.24
CA ASN A 178 -17.20 -15.65 -3.21
C ASN A 178 -15.80 -15.21 -3.66
N LYS A 179 -15.43 -15.45 -4.92
CA LYS A 179 -14.15 -14.98 -5.49
C LYS A 179 -14.05 -13.45 -5.45
N ILE A 180 -15.12 -12.75 -5.86
CA ILE A 180 -15.16 -11.29 -5.86
C ILE A 180 -15.09 -10.74 -4.44
N ASP A 181 -15.79 -11.34 -3.47
CA ASP A 181 -15.74 -10.94 -2.06
C ASP A 181 -14.33 -11.09 -1.47
N ILE A 182 -13.65 -12.20 -1.77
CA ILE A 182 -12.26 -12.43 -1.34
C ILE A 182 -11.32 -11.38 -1.94
N ILE A 183 -11.45 -11.09 -3.24
CA ILE A 183 -10.64 -10.10 -3.94
C ILE A 183 -10.91 -8.70 -3.36
N THR A 184 -12.18 -8.35 -3.15
CA THR A 184 -12.57 -7.05 -2.59
C THR A 184 -12.00 -6.84 -1.18
N LYS A 185 -12.05 -7.85 -0.32
CA LYS A 185 -11.42 -7.82 1.01
C LYS A 185 -9.90 -7.69 0.96
N LYS A 186 -9.24 -8.27 -0.05
CA LYS A 186 -7.80 -8.07 -0.26
C LYS A 186 -7.44 -6.66 -0.73
N ILE A 187 -8.31 -6.05 -1.55
CA ILE A 187 -8.12 -4.69 -2.07
C ILE A 187 -8.37 -3.66 -0.95
N ASN A 188 -9.42 -3.85 -0.19
CA ASN A 188 -9.84 -2.97 0.90
C ASN A 188 -10.08 -3.80 2.16
N PRO A 189 -9.03 -4.13 2.92
CA PRO A 189 -9.17 -4.77 4.22
C PRO A 189 -9.78 -3.76 5.19
N SER A 190 -11.09 -3.86 5.41
CA SER A 190 -11.84 -3.14 6.45
C SER A 190 -11.64 -3.79 7.81
#